data_30bdfcf52ea9a2b8c79956100b878783
#
_entry.id   30bdfcf52ea9a2b8c79956100b878783
#
_cell.length_a   1.000
_cell.length_b   1.000
_cell.length_c   1.000
_cell.angle_alpha   90.00
_cell.angle_beta   90.00
_cell.angle_gamma   90.00
#
_symmetry.space_group_name_H-M   'P 1'
#
loop_
_entity.id
_entity.type
_entity.pdbx_description
1 polymer ?
#
loop_
_entity_poly.entity_id
_entity_poly.type
_entity_poly.pdbx_seq_one_letter_code
_entity_poly.pdbx_strand_id
1 'polypeptide(L)'
;MLRVGDLQRSINFYTQVMGMTLLRQTDRPEQQYSLAFVGYGANPEHAEIELTYNYGVHQYELGTAYGHVALGVADVAATCARLRSLCAQFGGAITREAGPVKGGATIIAFITDPDGYKIELIERA
;
A
#
# COMPACT_ATOMS: atom_id res chain seq x y z
N MET A 1 6.82 -8.57 -0.22
CA MET A 1 5.52 -9.25 -0.02
C MET A 1 4.89 -8.75 1.28
N LEU A 2 3.56 -8.59 1.27
CA LEU A 2 2.78 -8.24 2.45
C LEU A 2 1.74 -9.33 2.69
N ARG A 3 1.64 -9.81 3.94
CA ARG A 3 0.55 -10.70 4.34
C ARG A 3 -0.67 -9.87 4.71
N VAL A 4 -1.82 -10.21 4.11
CA VAL A 4 -3.05 -9.42 4.25
C VAL A 4 -4.18 -10.28 4.80
N GLY A 5 -5.09 -9.67 5.53
CA GLY A 5 -6.21 -10.37 6.16
C GLY A 5 -7.41 -10.57 5.24
N ASP A 6 -7.46 -9.86 4.11
CA ASP A 6 -8.53 -9.93 3.12
C ASP A 6 -7.96 -9.48 1.78
N LEU A 7 -7.78 -10.43 0.86
CA LEU A 7 -7.10 -10.16 -0.40
C LEU A 7 -7.83 -9.14 -1.25
N GLN A 8 -9.16 -9.27 -1.40
CA GLN A 8 -9.93 -8.35 -2.24
C GLN A 8 -9.94 -6.93 -1.67
N ARG A 9 -10.01 -6.79 -0.34
CA ARG A 9 -9.91 -5.49 0.32
C ARG A 9 -8.57 -4.83 0.02
N SER A 10 -7.49 -5.58 0.09
CA SER A 10 -6.15 -5.07 -0.21
C SER A 10 -5.98 -4.74 -1.68
N ILE A 11 -6.46 -5.60 -2.60
CA ILE A 11 -6.45 -5.31 -4.04
C ILE A 11 -7.20 -3.99 -4.30
N ASN A 12 -8.36 -3.81 -3.71
CA ASN A 12 -9.15 -2.59 -3.88
C ASN A 12 -8.39 -1.35 -3.39
N PHE A 13 -7.74 -1.46 -2.25
CA PHE A 13 -6.93 -0.35 -1.72
C PHE A 13 -5.79 0.01 -2.68
N TYR A 14 -4.97 -0.96 -3.05
CA TYR A 14 -3.80 -0.68 -3.89
C TYR A 14 -4.18 -0.23 -5.30
N THR A 15 -5.32 -0.68 -5.83
CA THR A 15 -5.78 -0.24 -7.16
C THR A 15 -6.56 1.07 -7.11
N GLN A 16 -7.54 1.19 -6.22
CA GLN A 16 -8.44 2.37 -6.19
C GLN A 16 -7.83 3.56 -5.45
N VAL A 17 -7.08 3.32 -4.39
CA VAL A 17 -6.45 4.38 -3.60
C VAL A 17 -5.07 4.73 -4.18
N MET A 18 -4.21 3.72 -4.32
CA MET A 18 -2.82 3.95 -4.73
C MET A 18 -2.65 4.04 -6.24
N GLY A 19 -3.69 3.76 -7.03
CA GLY A 19 -3.64 3.86 -8.49
C GLY A 19 -2.81 2.78 -9.17
N MET A 20 -2.50 1.69 -8.47
CA MET A 20 -1.78 0.56 -9.06
C MET A 20 -2.69 -0.27 -9.95
N THR A 21 -2.10 -1.13 -10.75
CA THR A 21 -2.79 -2.12 -11.57
C THR A 21 -2.66 -3.49 -10.90
N LEU A 22 -3.75 -4.25 -10.89
CA LEU A 22 -3.67 -5.69 -10.56
C LEU A 22 -3.02 -6.39 -11.75
N LEU A 23 -1.79 -6.85 -11.56
CA LEU A 23 -0.98 -7.42 -12.64
C LEU A 23 -1.30 -8.90 -12.86
N ARG A 24 -1.51 -9.66 -11.78
CA ARG A 24 -1.93 -11.05 -11.84
C ARG A 24 -2.42 -11.52 -10.48
N GLN A 25 -3.19 -12.61 -10.48
CA GLN A 25 -3.76 -13.20 -9.28
C GLN A 25 -3.74 -14.71 -9.43
N THR A 26 -3.44 -15.42 -8.34
CA THR A 26 -3.33 -16.89 -8.33
C THR A 26 -3.88 -17.44 -7.04
N ASP A 27 -4.72 -18.48 -7.14
CA ASP A 27 -5.22 -19.23 -5.99
C ASP A 27 -4.48 -20.56 -5.87
N ARG A 28 -4.12 -20.93 -4.65
CA ARG A 28 -3.51 -22.21 -4.32
C ARG A 28 -4.30 -22.88 -3.20
N PRO A 29 -5.53 -23.34 -3.47
CA PRO A 29 -6.37 -23.92 -2.42
C PRO A 29 -5.77 -25.16 -1.76
N GLU A 30 -4.99 -25.96 -2.51
CA GLU A 30 -4.29 -27.12 -1.97
C GLU A 30 -3.20 -26.75 -0.94
N GLN A 31 -2.71 -25.51 -0.99
CA GLN A 31 -1.72 -24.97 -0.06
C GLN A 31 -2.33 -23.91 0.86
N GLN A 32 -3.62 -23.64 0.69
CA GLN A 32 -4.41 -22.74 1.53
C GLN A 32 -3.92 -21.29 1.52
N TYR A 33 -3.54 -20.78 0.35
CA TYR A 33 -3.26 -19.35 0.19
C TYR A 33 -3.65 -18.86 -1.20
N SER A 34 -3.80 -17.54 -1.30
CA SER A 34 -4.01 -16.82 -2.56
C SER A 34 -3.03 -15.66 -2.66
N LEU A 35 -2.60 -15.37 -3.88
CA LEU A 35 -1.64 -14.30 -4.18
C LEU A 35 -2.26 -13.30 -5.14
N ALA A 36 -1.87 -12.03 -5.00
CA ALA A 36 -2.10 -11.00 -5.98
C ALA A 36 -0.86 -10.12 -6.09
N PHE A 37 -0.57 -9.66 -7.30
CA PHE A 37 0.57 -8.76 -7.57
C PHE A 37 0.02 -7.44 -8.07
N VAL A 38 0.41 -6.36 -7.42
CA VAL A 38 -0.02 -5.00 -7.76
C VAL A 38 1.21 -4.12 -8.01
N GLY A 39 1.09 -3.14 -8.87
CA GLY A 39 2.18 -2.23 -9.19
C GLY A 39 1.77 -1.20 -10.24
N TYR A 40 2.70 -0.28 -10.54
CA TYR A 40 2.48 0.74 -11.56
C TYR A 40 2.89 0.27 -12.96
N GLY A 41 3.35 -0.95 -13.06
CA GLY A 41 3.76 -1.62 -14.29
C GLY A 41 4.44 -2.94 -13.94
N ALA A 42 4.79 -3.74 -14.95
CA ALA A 42 5.37 -5.05 -14.75
C ALA A 42 6.89 -5.01 -14.62
N ASN A 43 7.47 -6.02 -13.97
CA ASN A 43 8.91 -6.26 -13.97
C ASN A 43 9.40 -6.50 -15.41
N PRO A 44 10.66 -6.15 -15.74
CA PRO A 44 11.66 -5.57 -14.85
C PRO A 44 11.62 -4.04 -14.75
N GLU A 45 10.80 -3.36 -15.56
CA GLU A 45 10.76 -1.89 -15.62
C GLU A 45 10.19 -1.26 -14.34
N HIS A 46 9.29 -2.00 -13.65
CA HIS A 46 8.63 -1.55 -12.42
C HIS A 46 8.72 -2.61 -11.34
N ALA A 47 8.77 -2.18 -10.08
CA ALA A 47 8.64 -3.07 -8.94
C ALA A 47 7.17 -3.48 -8.75
N GLU A 48 6.97 -4.66 -8.20
CA GLU A 48 5.65 -5.20 -7.87
C GLU A 48 5.57 -5.47 -6.38
N ILE A 49 4.37 -5.33 -5.81
CA ILE A 49 4.08 -5.75 -4.45
C ILE A 49 3.26 -7.03 -4.52
N GLU A 50 3.77 -8.10 -3.89
CA GLU A 50 3.01 -9.33 -3.72
C GLU A 50 2.15 -9.21 -2.47
N LEU A 51 0.85 -9.46 -2.63
CA LEU A 51 -0.11 -9.55 -1.53
C LEU A 51 -0.43 -11.03 -1.32
N THR A 52 -0.27 -11.52 -0.09
CA THR A 52 -0.53 -12.92 0.24
C THR A 52 -1.62 -13.03 1.28
N TYR A 53 -2.69 -13.74 0.96
CA TYR A 53 -3.73 -14.10 1.91
C TYR A 53 -3.59 -15.59 2.26
N ASN A 54 -3.31 -15.88 3.53
CA ASN A 54 -3.33 -17.24 4.07
C ASN A 54 -4.74 -17.55 4.57
N TYR A 55 -5.34 -18.62 4.11
CA TYR A 55 -6.73 -18.97 4.42
C TYR A 55 -6.97 -19.00 5.92
N GLY A 56 -8.01 -18.30 6.37
CA GLY A 56 -8.41 -18.25 7.77
C GLY A 56 -7.62 -17.28 8.63
N VAL A 57 -6.58 -16.63 8.12
CA VAL A 57 -5.80 -15.65 8.87
C VAL A 57 -6.21 -14.24 8.45
N HIS A 58 -6.97 -13.55 9.30
CA HIS A 58 -7.55 -12.26 8.97
C HIS A 58 -6.83 -11.08 9.61
N GLN A 59 -5.86 -11.35 10.50
CA GLN A 59 -5.14 -10.30 11.22
C GLN A 59 -3.74 -10.79 11.59
N TYR A 60 -2.77 -9.87 11.52
CA TYR A 60 -1.37 -10.14 11.85
C TYR A 60 -0.87 -9.11 12.85
N GLU A 61 0.05 -9.54 13.70
CA GLU A 61 0.85 -8.62 14.49
C GLU A 61 2.04 -8.15 13.64
N LEU A 62 2.09 -6.85 13.34
CA LEU A 62 3.14 -6.30 12.47
C LEU A 62 4.46 -6.13 13.23
N GLY A 63 4.41 -5.99 14.56
CA GLY A 63 5.60 -5.82 15.38
C GLY A 63 6.30 -4.50 15.11
N THR A 64 7.60 -4.45 15.41
CA THR A 64 8.42 -3.26 15.29
C THR A 64 9.56 -3.39 14.26
N ALA A 65 9.70 -4.55 13.63
CA ALA A 65 10.75 -4.78 12.64
C ALA A 65 10.41 -4.21 11.26
N TYR A 66 9.12 -4.24 10.90
CA TYR A 66 8.66 -3.67 9.63
C TYR A 66 8.59 -2.15 9.75
N GLY A 67 9.13 -1.43 8.76
CA GLY A 67 9.00 0.02 8.65
C GLY A 67 7.88 0.41 7.70
N HIS A 68 8.23 0.70 6.45
CA HIS A 68 7.25 1.15 5.45
C HIS A 68 7.78 0.88 4.04
N VAL A 69 6.88 0.94 3.07
CA VAL A 69 7.19 1.05 1.65
C VAL A 69 7.10 2.53 1.28
N ALA A 70 8.06 3.04 0.52
CA ALA A 70 8.04 4.43 0.05
C ALA A 70 7.66 4.50 -1.42
N LEU A 71 6.78 5.43 -1.76
CA LEU A 71 6.32 5.69 -3.12
C LEU A 71 6.61 7.14 -3.50
N GLY A 72 7.30 7.34 -4.62
CA GLY A 72 7.56 8.68 -5.16
C GLY A 72 6.31 9.23 -5.85
N VAL A 73 5.94 10.48 -5.52
CA VAL A 73 4.84 11.19 -6.17
C VAL A 73 5.29 12.60 -6.52
N ALA A 74 4.64 13.22 -7.51
CA ALA A 74 5.03 14.56 -7.98
C ALA A 74 4.67 15.66 -6.96
N ASP A 75 3.55 15.52 -6.26
CA ASP A 75 3.03 16.50 -5.30
C ASP A 75 2.36 15.75 -4.16
N VAL A 76 3.00 15.71 -3.00
CA VAL A 76 2.50 14.97 -1.83
C VAL A 76 1.22 15.58 -1.29
N ALA A 77 1.14 16.91 -1.21
CA ALA A 77 -0.05 17.59 -0.68
C ALA A 77 -1.28 17.34 -1.56
N ALA A 78 -1.13 17.47 -2.87
CA ALA A 78 -2.22 17.19 -3.82
C ALA A 78 -2.62 15.69 -3.79
N THR A 79 -1.64 14.80 -3.66
CA THR A 79 -1.90 13.37 -3.53
C THR A 79 -2.70 13.09 -2.27
N CYS A 80 -2.31 13.62 -1.11
CA CYS A 80 -3.06 13.44 0.14
C CYS A 80 -4.50 13.97 0.04
N ALA A 81 -4.69 15.14 -0.58
CA ALA A 81 -6.02 15.70 -0.78
C ALA A 81 -6.92 14.76 -1.58
N ARG A 82 -6.38 14.16 -2.64
CA ARG A 82 -7.09 13.17 -3.47
C ARG A 82 -7.35 11.86 -2.73
N LEU A 83 -6.39 11.39 -1.95
CA LEU A 83 -6.49 10.09 -1.27
C LEU A 83 -7.39 10.09 -0.04
N ARG A 84 -7.65 11.23 0.58
CA ARG A 84 -8.32 11.32 1.88
C ARG A 84 -9.67 10.60 1.91
N SER A 85 -10.56 10.90 0.97
CA SER A 85 -11.88 10.24 0.89
C SER A 85 -11.75 8.78 0.44
N LEU A 86 -10.82 8.49 -0.45
CA LEU A 86 -10.58 7.12 -0.94
C LEU A 86 -10.04 6.22 0.18
N CYS A 87 -9.11 6.72 0.99
CA CYS A 87 -8.63 5.98 2.16
C CYS A 87 -9.78 5.63 3.10
N ALA A 88 -10.63 6.59 3.41
CA ALA A 88 -11.79 6.36 4.28
C ALA A 88 -12.74 5.29 3.68
N GLN A 89 -12.91 5.28 2.37
CA GLN A 89 -13.79 4.34 1.67
C GLN A 89 -13.20 2.92 1.62
N PHE A 90 -11.88 2.79 1.44
CA PHE A 90 -11.23 1.50 1.19
C PHE A 90 -10.38 0.99 2.36
N GLY A 91 -10.54 1.56 3.55
CA GLY A 91 -9.96 1.02 4.79
C GLY A 91 -8.57 1.52 5.16
N GLY A 92 -8.07 2.52 4.47
CA GLY A 92 -6.80 3.18 4.80
C GLY A 92 -6.99 4.45 5.62
N ALA A 93 -5.88 5.11 5.95
CA ALA A 93 -5.90 6.39 6.66
C ALA A 93 -4.63 7.17 6.39
N ILE A 94 -4.73 8.52 6.39
CA ILE A 94 -3.56 9.38 6.41
C ILE A 94 -3.15 9.55 7.88
N THR A 95 -1.95 9.09 8.23
CA THR A 95 -1.46 9.11 9.62
C THR A 95 -0.48 10.23 9.88
N ARG A 96 0.14 10.78 8.83
CA ARG A 96 0.95 12.00 8.90
C ARG A 96 0.65 12.84 7.68
N GLU A 97 0.17 14.05 7.90
CA GLU A 97 -0.17 14.99 6.82
C GLU A 97 1.08 15.42 6.04
N ALA A 98 0.86 15.89 4.81
CA ALA A 98 1.94 16.38 3.96
C ALA A 98 2.70 17.51 4.64
N GLY A 99 4.01 17.42 4.64
CA GLY A 99 4.88 18.44 5.21
C GLY A 99 6.36 18.02 5.09
N PRO A 100 7.27 18.93 5.38
CA PRO A 100 8.70 18.64 5.26
C PRO A 100 9.15 17.60 6.28
N VAL A 101 10.11 16.75 5.88
CA VAL A 101 10.77 15.83 6.78
C VAL A 101 11.51 16.63 7.87
N LYS A 102 11.54 16.08 9.10
CA LYS A 102 12.22 16.73 10.22
C LYS A 102 13.68 17.02 9.86
N GLY A 103 14.07 18.29 9.96
CA GLY A 103 15.44 18.72 9.67
C GLY A 103 15.78 18.87 8.20
N GLY A 104 14.77 18.78 7.30
CA GLY A 104 14.97 18.90 5.87
C GLY A 104 13.83 19.56 5.14
N ALA A 105 13.90 19.59 3.80
CA ALA A 105 12.93 20.25 2.95
C ALA A 105 12.06 19.30 2.14
N THR A 106 12.41 18.01 2.07
CA THR A 106 11.65 17.01 1.32
C THR A 106 10.25 16.85 1.90
N ILE A 107 9.24 17.01 1.07
CA ILE A 107 7.85 16.84 1.50
C ILE A 107 7.50 15.36 1.52
N ILE A 108 6.96 14.90 2.63
CA ILE A 108 6.52 13.53 2.84
C ILE A 108 5.14 13.49 3.48
N ALA A 109 4.52 12.33 3.41
CA ALA A 109 3.31 12.00 4.18
C ALA A 109 3.34 10.50 4.49
N PHE A 110 2.57 10.07 5.48
CA PHE A 110 2.37 8.65 5.75
C PHE A 110 0.90 8.30 5.69
N ILE A 111 0.62 7.17 5.09
CA ILE A 111 -0.70 6.55 5.09
C ILE A 111 -0.56 5.11 5.58
N THR A 112 -1.68 4.51 5.99
CA THR A 112 -1.74 3.07 6.28
C THR A 112 -2.68 2.40 5.30
N ASP A 113 -2.35 1.17 4.95
CA ASP A 113 -3.24 0.30 4.19
C ASP A 113 -4.27 -0.37 5.14
N PRO A 114 -5.22 -1.19 4.62
CA PRO A 114 -6.25 -1.80 5.46
C PRO A 114 -5.72 -2.74 6.56
N ASP A 115 -4.51 -3.26 6.42
CA ASP A 115 -3.89 -4.13 7.43
C ASP A 115 -2.98 -3.36 8.39
N GLY A 116 -2.85 -2.04 8.21
CA GLY A 116 -2.00 -1.20 9.04
C GLY A 116 -0.57 -1.05 8.54
N TYR A 117 -0.23 -1.58 7.37
CA TYR A 117 1.10 -1.38 6.79
C TYR A 117 1.27 0.09 6.39
N LYS A 118 2.40 0.67 6.80
CA LYS A 118 2.71 2.06 6.52
C LYS A 118 3.24 2.23 5.10
N ILE A 119 2.79 3.29 4.45
CA ILE A 119 3.27 3.72 3.14
C ILE A 119 3.72 5.17 3.28
N GLU A 120 4.96 5.46 2.92
CA GLU A 120 5.47 6.82 2.86
C GLU A 120 5.27 7.36 1.44
N LEU A 121 4.70 8.55 1.34
CA LEU A 121 4.68 9.31 0.09
C LEU A 121 5.83 10.29 0.13
N ILE A 122 6.67 10.29 -0.90
CA ILE A 122 7.85 11.16 -0.99
C ILE A 122 7.72 12.00 -2.26
N GLU A 123 7.86 13.31 -2.13
CA GLU A 123 7.83 14.20 -3.28
C GLU A 123 9.08 14.01 -4.13
N ARG A 124 8.87 13.70 -5.40
CA ARG A 124 9.92 13.49 -6.39
C ARG A 124 9.58 14.24 -7.67
N ALA A 125 10.58 14.91 -8.20
CA ALA A 125 10.44 15.62 -9.45
C ALA A 125 10.26 14.64 -10.63
#